data_29c7d198766d8d60f9ca17283208d6ca
#
_entry.id   29c7d198766d8d60f9ca17283208d6ca
#
_cell.length_a   1.000
_cell.length_b   1.000
_cell.length_c   1.000
_cell.angle_alpha   90.00
_cell.angle_beta   90.00
_cell.angle_gamma   90.00
#
_symmetry.space_group_name_H-M   'P 1'
#
loop_
_entity.id
_entity.type
_entity.pdbx_description
1 polymer ?
#
loop_
_entity_poly.entity_id
_entity_poly.type
_entity_poly.pdbx_seq_one_letter_code
_entity_poly.pdbx_strand_id
1 'polypeptide(L)'
;MSLGIYAKFNDNTIIIKPKKDEIINTEYKVEADWSSASYFFSIVALSKNIELSFLNFRKDSFQGDINVCKYYELFGVKTTFQNGKLIIKKRNNFNYPEKIIIDLKDNPDLAQTIIVTAFGLNIPTKLTGLSTLKVKETDRIEALRNELTNLGASCIIHDESIEFFKSNKLNKNYIINTYDDH
;
A
#
# COMPACT_ATOMS: atom_id res chain seq x y z
N MET A 1 1.60 -14.95 -22.56
CA MET A 1 0.44 -14.84 -21.68
C MET A 1 0.06 -16.23 -21.21
N SER A 2 -0.04 -16.40 -19.91
CA SER A 2 -0.09 -17.72 -19.25
C SER A 2 -1.26 -18.62 -19.64
N LEU A 3 -2.35 -18.05 -20.15
CA LEU A 3 -3.53 -18.81 -20.59
C LEU A 3 -3.60 -19.03 -22.10
N GLY A 4 -2.54 -18.72 -22.84
CA GLY A 4 -2.48 -18.89 -24.30
C GLY A 4 -3.45 -17.98 -25.08
N ILE A 5 -3.97 -16.92 -24.44
CA ILE A 5 -4.85 -15.94 -25.09
C ILE A 5 -4.01 -14.80 -25.61
N TYR A 6 -4.20 -14.45 -26.89
CA TYR A 6 -3.56 -13.27 -27.44
C TYR A 6 -4.24 -12.01 -26.92
N ALA A 7 -3.47 -11.14 -26.27
CA ALA A 7 -3.90 -9.80 -25.91
C ALA A 7 -2.80 -8.79 -26.25
N LYS A 8 -3.17 -7.66 -26.84
CA LYS A 8 -2.27 -6.57 -27.16
C LYS A 8 -2.79 -5.28 -26.53
N PHE A 9 -1.90 -4.59 -25.84
CA PHE A 9 -2.14 -3.25 -25.33
C PHE A 9 -1.66 -2.24 -26.38
N ASN A 10 -2.48 -1.27 -26.66
CA ASN A 10 -2.17 -0.16 -27.56
C ASN A 10 -2.77 1.11 -26.97
N ASP A 11 -1.95 1.88 -26.25
CA ASP A 11 -2.37 3.02 -25.43
C ASP A 11 -3.55 2.67 -24.50
N ASN A 12 -4.71 3.29 -24.70
CA ASN A 12 -5.93 3.05 -23.90
C ASN A 12 -6.80 1.91 -24.46
N THR A 13 -6.29 1.13 -25.42
CA THR A 13 -7.06 0.07 -26.07
C THR A 13 -6.45 -1.30 -25.76
N ILE A 14 -7.27 -2.24 -25.34
CA ILE A 14 -6.89 -3.64 -25.17
C ILE A 14 -7.58 -4.48 -26.25
N ILE A 15 -6.77 -5.10 -27.11
CA ILE A 15 -7.26 -6.00 -28.16
C ILE A 15 -7.08 -7.43 -27.72
N ILE A 16 -8.18 -8.16 -27.56
CA ILE A 16 -8.18 -9.59 -27.23
C ILE A 16 -8.70 -10.35 -28.45
N LYS A 17 -7.95 -11.34 -28.92
CA LYS A 17 -8.41 -12.23 -29.99
C LYS A 17 -8.95 -13.53 -29.42
N PRO A 18 -10.05 -14.05 -29.98
CA PRO A 18 -10.56 -15.35 -29.54
C PRO A 18 -9.49 -16.44 -29.75
N LYS A 19 -9.41 -17.36 -28.80
CA LYS A 19 -8.60 -18.56 -28.95
C LYS A 19 -9.28 -19.49 -29.96
N LYS A 20 -8.51 -19.95 -30.97
CA LYS A 20 -9.04 -20.83 -32.03
C LYS A 20 -8.99 -22.32 -31.64
N ASP A 21 -8.14 -22.68 -30.68
CA ASP A 21 -7.94 -24.05 -30.24
C ASP A 21 -8.79 -24.39 -29.02
N GLU A 22 -9.03 -25.66 -28.77
CA GLU A 22 -9.74 -26.15 -27.60
C GLU A 22 -9.13 -25.58 -26.30
N ILE A 23 -9.99 -25.20 -25.37
CA ILE A 23 -9.56 -24.78 -24.04
C ILE A 23 -9.05 -26.01 -23.30
N ILE A 24 -7.73 -26.18 -23.25
CA ILE A 24 -7.13 -27.18 -22.38
C ILE A 24 -7.38 -26.73 -20.95
N ASN A 25 -7.87 -27.62 -20.09
CA ASN A 25 -7.98 -27.36 -18.65
C ASN A 25 -6.63 -26.85 -18.13
N THR A 26 -6.58 -25.60 -17.76
CA THR A 26 -5.38 -24.92 -17.26
C THR A 26 -5.65 -24.45 -15.84
N GLU A 27 -4.88 -24.94 -14.90
CA GLU A 27 -4.88 -24.38 -13.54
C GLU A 27 -4.07 -23.09 -13.52
N TYR A 28 -4.65 -22.05 -12.99
CA TYR A 28 -3.97 -20.78 -12.74
C TYR A 28 -4.00 -20.44 -11.27
N LYS A 29 -2.82 -20.34 -10.66
CA LYS A 29 -2.70 -19.91 -9.26
C LYS A 29 -2.74 -18.39 -9.19
N VAL A 30 -3.81 -17.87 -8.64
CA VAL A 30 -3.97 -16.42 -8.40
C VAL A 30 -2.94 -15.95 -7.38
N GLU A 31 -2.25 -14.86 -7.70
CA GLU A 31 -1.33 -14.21 -6.79
C GLU A 31 -2.07 -13.58 -5.61
N ALA A 32 -1.41 -13.52 -4.45
CA ALA A 32 -1.93 -12.81 -3.29
C ALA A 32 -1.97 -11.30 -3.53
N ASP A 33 -2.89 -10.63 -2.85
CA ASP A 33 -3.15 -9.20 -3.00
C ASP A 33 -2.10 -8.34 -2.27
N TRP A 34 -1.40 -7.50 -3.03
CA TRP A 34 -0.36 -6.61 -2.51
C TRP A 34 -0.92 -5.43 -1.71
N SER A 35 -2.13 -4.95 -2.04
CA SER A 35 -2.79 -3.90 -1.24
C SER A 35 -3.08 -4.42 0.17
N SER A 36 -3.62 -5.65 0.28
CA SER A 36 -3.82 -6.32 1.57
C SER A 36 -2.51 -6.57 2.32
N ALA A 37 -1.41 -6.88 1.61
CA ALA A 37 -0.10 -7.04 2.23
C ALA A 37 0.37 -5.78 2.95
N SER A 38 0.00 -4.60 2.48
CA SER A 38 0.44 -3.30 3.03
C SER A 38 0.12 -3.12 4.51
N TYR A 39 -0.97 -3.71 4.99
CA TYR A 39 -1.32 -3.71 6.42
C TYR A 39 -0.29 -4.46 7.27
N PHE A 40 0.22 -5.58 6.77
CA PHE A 40 1.27 -6.34 7.45
C PHE A 40 2.62 -5.62 7.42
N PHE A 41 2.92 -4.91 6.32
CA PHE A 41 4.08 -4.01 6.27
C PHE A 41 3.98 -2.93 7.34
N SER A 42 2.79 -2.34 7.54
CA SER A 42 2.53 -1.36 8.60
C SER A 42 2.77 -1.97 9.99
N ILE A 43 2.24 -3.15 10.26
CA ILE A 43 2.46 -3.87 11.53
C ILE A 43 3.95 -4.10 11.78
N VAL A 44 4.70 -4.55 10.77
CA VAL A 44 6.15 -4.76 10.88
C VAL A 44 6.87 -3.44 11.14
N ALA A 45 6.53 -2.37 10.41
CA ALA A 45 7.12 -1.06 10.59
C ALA A 45 6.94 -0.51 12.01
N LEU A 46 5.76 -0.68 12.59
CA LEU A 46 5.40 -0.18 13.92
C LEU A 46 5.89 -1.08 15.06
N SER A 47 6.31 -2.30 14.77
CA SER A 47 6.79 -3.25 15.77
C SER A 47 8.27 -3.05 16.09
N LYS A 48 8.71 -3.53 17.26
CA LYS A 48 10.13 -3.43 17.67
C LYS A 48 11.00 -4.48 16.99
N ASN A 49 10.55 -5.73 16.96
CA ASN A 49 11.28 -6.84 16.36
C ASN A 49 10.28 -7.92 15.92
N ILE A 50 9.96 -7.91 14.64
CA ILE A 50 9.04 -8.88 14.04
C ILE A 50 9.52 -9.27 12.65
N GLU A 51 9.27 -10.52 12.30
CA GLU A 51 9.44 -11.07 10.97
C GLU A 51 8.17 -11.84 10.61
N LEU A 52 7.63 -11.56 9.42
CA LEU A 52 6.46 -12.26 8.88
C LEU A 52 6.82 -12.88 7.54
N SER A 53 6.23 -14.04 7.24
CA SER A 53 6.41 -14.70 5.95
C SER A 53 5.06 -15.06 5.33
N PHE A 54 4.95 -14.86 4.01
CA PHE A 54 3.73 -15.05 3.24
C PHE A 54 3.99 -15.92 2.02
N LEU A 55 2.96 -16.65 1.62
CA LEU A 55 2.94 -17.46 0.41
C LEU A 55 2.21 -16.73 -0.71
N ASN A 56 2.44 -17.15 -1.94
CA ASN A 56 1.73 -16.69 -3.14
C ASN A 56 1.98 -15.23 -3.55
N PHE A 57 3.01 -14.58 -3.01
CA PHE A 57 3.49 -13.31 -3.53
C PHE A 57 4.61 -13.53 -4.54
N ARG A 58 4.58 -12.79 -5.64
CA ARG A 58 5.56 -12.90 -6.72
C ARG A 58 6.44 -11.66 -6.76
N LYS A 59 7.74 -11.86 -6.98
CA LYS A 59 8.69 -10.76 -7.16
C LYS A 59 8.47 -10.02 -8.50
N ASP A 60 7.95 -10.73 -9.49
CA ASP A 60 7.61 -10.25 -10.83
C ASP A 60 6.11 -9.97 -10.98
N SER A 61 5.47 -9.48 -9.92
CA SER A 61 4.04 -9.19 -9.91
C SER A 61 3.66 -8.11 -10.92
N PHE A 62 2.49 -8.27 -11.52
CA PHE A 62 1.85 -7.23 -12.34
C PHE A 62 0.97 -6.28 -11.51
N GLN A 63 0.75 -6.57 -10.23
CA GLN A 63 0.04 -5.66 -9.35
C GLN A 63 0.94 -4.45 -9.02
N GLY A 64 0.45 -3.23 -9.29
CA GLY A 64 1.21 -2.00 -9.02
C GLY A 64 1.64 -1.88 -7.56
N ASP A 65 0.81 -2.36 -6.64
CA ASP A 65 1.03 -2.24 -5.19
C ASP A 65 2.19 -3.09 -4.65
N ILE A 66 2.88 -3.89 -5.49
CA ILE A 66 4.19 -4.46 -5.14
C ILE A 66 5.20 -3.38 -4.72
N ASN A 67 4.99 -2.13 -5.14
CA ASN A 67 5.78 -0.99 -4.72
C ASN A 67 5.74 -0.73 -3.20
N VAL A 68 4.81 -1.33 -2.47
CA VAL A 68 4.83 -1.36 -0.99
C VAL A 68 6.18 -1.81 -0.46
N CYS A 69 6.85 -2.76 -1.12
CA CYS A 69 8.18 -3.21 -0.75
C CYS A 69 9.19 -2.05 -0.70
N LYS A 70 9.17 -1.20 -1.74
CA LYS A 70 10.05 -0.04 -1.86
C LYS A 70 9.69 1.07 -0.87
N TYR A 71 8.40 1.39 -0.76
CA TYR A 71 7.95 2.48 0.12
C TYR A 71 8.23 2.16 1.59
N TYR A 72 8.04 0.91 2.01
CA TYR A 72 8.26 0.52 3.39
C TYR A 72 9.74 0.36 3.79
N GLU A 73 10.67 0.38 2.83
CA GLU A 73 12.09 0.55 3.15
C GLU A 73 12.36 1.85 3.90
N LEU A 74 11.60 2.92 3.58
CA LEU A 74 11.68 4.23 4.26
C LEU A 74 11.19 4.16 5.71
N PHE A 75 10.41 3.15 6.06
CA PHE A 75 9.90 2.89 7.41
C PHE A 75 10.67 1.77 8.14
N GLY A 76 11.83 1.39 7.59
CA GLY A 76 12.71 0.39 8.20
C GLY A 76 12.22 -1.05 8.06
N VAL A 77 11.43 -1.36 7.03
CA VAL A 77 11.06 -2.74 6.71
C VAL A 77 11.97 -3.27 5.61
N LYS A 78 12.58 -4.44 5.85
CA LYS A 78 13.35 -5.18 4.85
C LYS A 78 12.45 -6.23 4.21
N THR A 79 12.43 -6.27 2.90
CA THR A 79 11.72 -7.29 2.10
C THR A 79 12.72 -8.27 1.48
N THR A 80 12.38 -9.55 1.52
CA THR A 80 13.18 -10.62 0.90
C THR A 80 12.26 -11.66 0.28
N PHE A 81 12.61 -12.14 -0.92
CA PHE A 81 11.96 -13.28 -1.55
C PHE A 81 12.89 -14.49 -1.45
N GLN A 82 12.48 -15.51 -0.73
CA GLN A 82 13.28 -16.70 -0.50
C GLN A 82 12.40 -17.95 -0.40
N ASN A 83 12.79 -19.03 -1.09
CA ASN A 83 12.09 -20.31 -1.08
C ASN A 83 10.59 -20.18 -1.39
N GLY A 84 10.21 -19.33 -2.38
CA GLY A 84 8.83 -19.09 -2.78
C GLY A 84 7.99 -18.31 -1.76
N LYS A 85 8.61 -17.71 -0.76
CA LYS A 85 7.97 -16.89 0.26
C LYS A 85 8.39 -15.42 0.15
N LEU A 86 7.46 -14.53 0.41
CA LEU A 86 7.72 -13.13 0.75
C LEU A 86 8.03 -13.07 2.25
N ILE A 87 9.18 -12.53 2.63
CA ILE A 87 9.58 -12.33 4.02
C ILE A 87 9.75 -10.83 4.25
N ILE A 88 9.05 -10.30 5.24
CA ILE A 88 9.17 -8.91 5.67
C ILE A 88 9.63 -8.86 7.12
N LYS A 89 10.62 -8.02 7.39
CA LYS A 89 11.28 -7.95 8.70
C LYS A 89 11.60 -6.51 9.07
N LYS A 90 11.42 -6.17 10.36
CA LYS A 90 11.89 -4.91 10.91
C LYS A 90 13.41 -4.86 10.89
N ARG A 91 13.98 -3.76 10.38
CA ARG A 91 15.43 -3.48 10.50
C ARG A 91 15.75 -2.99 11.91
N ASN A 92 16.78 -3.57 12.51
CA ASN A 92 17.30 -3.08 13.78
C ASN A 92 18.10 -1.79 13.55
N ASN A 93 18.05 -0.85 14.51
CA ASN A 93 18.82 0.39 14.50
C ASN A 93 18.69 1.20 13.19
N PHE A 94 17.44 1.26 12.66
CA PHE A 94 17.16 1.98 11.41
C PHE A 94 17.08 3.50 11.68
N ASN A 95 17.84 4.26 10.91
CA ASN A 95 17.79 5.72 10.95
C ASN A 95 16.65 6.19 10.02
N TYR A 96 15.59 6.69 10.61
CA TYR A 96 14.45 7.21 9.85
C TYR A 96 14.79 8.53 9.15
N PRO A 97 14.25 8.76 7.95
CA PRO A 97 14.38 10.07 7.31
C PRO A 97 13.65 11.15 8.13
N GLU A 98 14.12 12.38 8.04
CA GLU A 98 13.46 13.54 8.71
C GLU A 98 12.06 13.81 8.13
N LYS A 99 11.89 13.59 6.84
CA LYS A 99 10.63 13.73 6.10
C LYS A 99 10.57 12.70 4.97
N ILE A 100 9.37 12.19 4.70
CA ILE A 100 9.09 11.28 3.58
C ILE A 100 8.20 12.02 2.58
N ILE A 101 8.51 11.89 1.28
CA ILE A 101 7.65 12.36 0.18
C ILE A 101 7.51 11.22 -0.80
N ILE A 102 6.26 10.82 -1.09
CA ILE A 102 5.96 9.72 -2.02
C ILE A 102 4.87 10.18 -3.00
N ASP A 103 5.11 9.97 -4.28
CA ASP A 103 4.07 10.05 -5.29
C ASP A 103 3.42 8.66 -5.44
N LEU A 104 2.11 8.60 -5.19
CA LEU A 104 1.29 7.39 -5.24
C LEU A 104 0.35 7.36 -6.45
N LYS A 105 0.63 8.13 -7.50
CA LYS A 105 -0.20 8.17 -8.71
C LYS A 105 -0.52 6.77 -9.25
N ASP A 106 0.47 5.87 -9.22
CA ASP A 106 0.32 4.49 -9.70
C ASP A 106 -0.09 3.49 -8.60
N ASN A 107 -0.16 3.93 -7.33
CA ASN A 107 -0.43 3.10 -6.15
C ASN A 107 -1.27 3.83 -5.10
N PRO A 108 -2.37 4.50 -5.46
CA PRO A 108 -3.12 5.36 -4.54
C PRO A 108 -3.70 4.58 -3.35
N ASP A 109 -4.04 3.31 -3.52
CA ASP A 109 -4.62 2.47 -2.48
C ASP A 109 -3.63 2.12 -1.34
N LEU A 110 -2.34 2.42 -1.50
CA LEU A 110 -1.34 2.31 -0.41
C LEU A 110 -1.32 3.54 0.52
N ALA A 111 -2.02 4.62 0.18
CA ALA A 111 -1.97 5.86 0.95
C ALA A 111 -2.40 5.68 2.40
N GLN A 112 -3.47 4.92 2.65
CA GLN A 112 -4.02 4.70 3.98
C GLN A 112 -2.98 4.05 4.91
N THR A 113 -2.39 2.94 4.48
CA THR A 113 -1.42 2.21 5.30
C THR A 113 -0.13 3.00 5.49
N ILE A 114 0.33 3.73 4.47
CA ILE A 114 1.56 4.54 4.53
C ILE A 114 1.38 5.71 5.51
N ILE A 115 0.30 6.50 5.39
CA ILE A 115 0.12 7.68 6.24
C ILE A 115 -0.12 7.31 7.70
N VAL A 116 -0.86 6.22 7.97
CA VAL A 116 -1.07 5.70 9.33
C VAL A 116 0.24 5.19 9.92
N THR A 117 1.08 4.53 9.13
CA THR A 117 2.43 4.11 9.57
C THR A 117 3.31 5.32 9.90
N ALA A 118 3.27 6.35 9.05
CA ALA A 118 4.01 7.59 9.27
C ALA A 118 3.58 8.28 10.58
N PHE A 119 2.28 8.36 10.84
CA PHE A 119 1.73 8.86 12.09
C PHE A 119 2.22 8.04 13.29
N GLY A 120 2.12 6.71 13.23
CA GLY A 120 2.55 5.82 14.31
C GLY A 120 4.04 5.90 14.64
N LEU A 121 4.88 6.17 13.63
CA LEU A 121 6.33 6.40 13.77
C LEU A 121 6.68 7.88 14.01
N ASN A 122 5.70 8.77 13.94
CA ASN A 122 5.86 10.22 14.06
C ASN A 122 6.85 10.83 13.05
N ILE A 123 6.80 10.38 11.78
CA ILE A 123 7.64 10.83 10.68
C ILE A 123 6.82 11.75 9.77
N PRO A 124 7.15 13.04 9.62
CA PRO A 124 6.48 13.93 8.68
C PRO A 124 6.44 13.31 7.28
N THR A 125 5.26 13.25 6.68
CA THR A 125 5.10 12.56 5.39
C THR A 125 4.11 13.30 4.50
N LYS A 126 4.49 13.50 3.24
CA LYS A 126 3.61 14.02 2.19
C LYS A 126 3.37 12.96 1.13
N LEU A 127 2.11 12.68 0.86
CA LEU A 127 1.66 11.77 -0.21
C LEU A 127 0.96 12.59 -1.29
N THR A 128 1.32 12.37 -2.55
CA THR A 128 0.72 13.00 -3.74
C THR A 128 0.14 11.96 -4.68
N GLY A 129 -0.56 12.40 -5.75
CA GLY A 129 -1.14 11.50 -6.75
C GLY A 129 -2.38 10.74 -6.25
N LEU A 130 -3.18 11.35 -5.37
CA LEU A 130 -4.29 10.70 -4.68
C LEU A 130 -5.68 11.02 -5.28
N SER A 131 -5.75 11.57 -6.50
CA SER A 131 -7.02 12.01 -7.12
C SER A 131 -8.11 10.95 -7.11
N THR A 132 -7.76 9.69 -7.38
CA THR A 132 -8.73 8.59 -7.45
C THR A 132 -9.31 8.19 -6.09
N LEU A 133 -8.69 8.57 -4.98
CA LEU A 133 -9.18 8.24 -3.62
C LEU A 133 -10.43 9.03 -3.22
N LYS A 134 -10.71 10.15 -3.90
CA LYS A 134 -11.91 10.97 -3.66
C LYS A 134 -13.19 10.33 -4.17
N VAL A 135 -13.08 9.38 -5.11
CA VAL A 135 -14.21 8.76 -5.82
C VAL A 135 -14.26 7.24 -5.60
N LYS A 136 -13.75 6.77 -4.47
CA LYS A 136 -13.86 5.37 -4.01
C LYS A 136 -15.21 5.19 -3.28
N GLU A 137 -15.34 4.19 -2.43
CA GLU A 137 -16.52 3.90 -1.61
C GLU A 137 -16.87 5.08 -0.68
N THR A 138 -15.86 5.80 -0.26
CA THR A 138 -15.92 7.09 0.45
C THR A 138 -14.85 8.03 -0.10
N ASP A 139 -14.87 9.32 0.26
CA ASP A 139 -13.68 10.17 0.10
C ASP A 139 -12.61 9.74 1.10
N ARG A 140 -11.73 8.83 0.67
CA ARG A 140 -10.70 8.21 1.52
C ARG A 140 -9.69 9.23 2.05
N ILE A 141 -9.45 10.34 1.33
CA ILE A 141 -8.53 11.38 1.78
C ILE A 141 -9.13 12.13 2.96
N GLU A 142 -10.40 12.55 2.85
CA GLU A 142 -11.11 13.21 3.94
C GLU A 142 -11.29 12.28 5.14
N ALA A 143 -11.65 11.02 4.93
CA ALA A 143 -11.76 10.03 5.99
C ALA A 143 -10.43 9.89 6.76
N LEU A 144 -9.31 9.74 6.06
CA LEU A 144 -7.97 9.68 6.67
C LEU A 144 -7.64 10.94 7.48
N ARG A 145 -7.88 12.13 6.93
CA ARG A 145 -7.64 13.38 7.63
C ARG A 145 -8.46 13.44 8.92
N ASN A 146 -9.74 13.11 8.84
CA ASN A 146 -10.65 13.18 9.98
C ASN A 146 -10.20 12.23 11.09
N GLU A 147 -9.94 10.95 10.75
CA GLU A 147 -9.56 9.95 11.74
C GLU A 147 -8.18 10.25 12.35
N LEU A 148 -7.20 10.64 11.55
CA LEU A 148 -5.88 11.00 12.04
C LEU A 148 -5.92 12.27 12.92
N THR A 149 -6.71 13.27 12.55
CA THR A 149 -6.86 14.50 13.34
C THR A 149 -7.50 14.19 14.69
N ASN A 150 -8.54 13.37 14.73
CA ASN A 150 -9.19 12.95 15.96
C ASN A 150 -8.27 12.08 16.85
N LEU A 151 -7.35 11.33 16.26
CA LEU A 151 -6.29 10.63 16.97
C LEU A 151 -5.18 11.58 17.48
N GLY A 152 -5.20 12.85 17.08
CA GLY A 152 -4.23 13.86 17.53
C GLY A 152 -3.14 14.18 16.51
N ALA A 153 -3.27 13.74 15.27
CA ALA A 153 -2.35 14.10 14.20
C ALA A 153 -2.60 15.53 13.70
N SER A 154 -1.55 16.17 13.18
CA SER A 154 -1.65 17.39 12.37
C SER A 154 -1.56 17.01 10.90
N CYS A 155 -2.70 17.08 10.20
CA CYS A 155 -2.80 16.72 8.79
C CYS A 155 -3.42 17.86 7.97
N ILE A 156 -2.89 18.10 6.78
CA ILE A 156 -3.43 19.06 5.80
C ILE A 156 -3.66 18.32 4.48
N ILE A 157 -4.81 18.61 3.85
CA ILE A 157 -5.13 18.15 2.50
C ILE A 157 -4.92 19.32 1.54
N HIS A 158 -4.28 19.05 0.42
CA HIS A 158 -4.17 19.95 -0.73
C HIS A 158 -4.58 19.17 -1.98
N ASP A 159 -5.64 19.60 -2.66
CA ASP A 159 -6.18 18.97 -3.89
C ASP A 159 -6.10 17.44 -3.92
N GLU A 160 -4.99 16.88 -4.41
CA GLU A 160 -4.74 15.45 -4.59
C GLU A 160 -3.60 14.94 -3.69
N SER A 161 -3.42 15.57 -2.52
CA SER A 161 -2.35 15.19 -1.59
C SER A 161 -2.78 15.33 -0.14
N ILE A 162 -2.14 14.54 0.72
CA ILE A 162 -2.23 14.65 2.18
C ILE A 162 -0.83 14.81 2.76
N GLU A 163 -0.69 15.73 3.70
CA GLU A 163 0.55 15.95 4.43
C GLU A 163 0.32 15.80 5.93
N PHE A 164 1.11 14.93 6.55
CA PHE A 164 1.18 14.71 7.99
C PHE A 164 2.41 15.42 8.55
N PHE A 165 2.22 16.14 9.65
CA PHE A 165 3.28 16.79 10.42
C PHE A 165 3.48 16.08 11.75
N LYS A 166 4.66 16.23 12.36
CA LYS A 166 4.92 15.67 13.68
C LYS A 166 3.81 16.04 14.66
N SER A 167 3.37 15.08 15.45
CA SER A 167 2.35 15.22 16.47
C SER A 167 2.91 14.82 17.82
N ASN A 168 2.60 15.63 18.84
CA ASN A 168 2.98 15.36 20.23
C ASN A 168 1.84 14.77 21.06
N LYS A 169 0.69 14.52 20.44
CA LYS A 169 -0.52 14.04 21.11
C LYS A 169 -1.04 12.78 20.45
N LEU A 170 -1.45 11.81 21.24
CA LEU A 170 -2.19 10.63 20.78
C LEU A 170 -3.43 10.47 21.65
N ASN A 171 -4.61 10.62 21.06
CA ASN A 171 -5.89 10.34 21.73
C ASN A 171 -6.18 8.84 21.68
N LYS A 172 -5.83 8.12 22.74
CA LYS A 172 -5.98 6.66 22.84
C LYS A 172 -7.44 6.20 23.02
N ASN A 173 -8.34 7.09 23.38
CA ASN A 173 -9.74 6.77 23.68
C ASN A 173 -10.69 7.11 22.52
N TYR A 174 -10.13 7.47 21.36
CA TYR A 174 -10.93 7.76 20.17
C TYR A 174 -11.41 6.47 19.52
N ILE A 175 -12.69 6.44 19.12
CA ILE A 175 -13.27 5.33 18.35
C ILE A 175 -13.19 5.71 16.87
N ILE A 176 -12.46 4.90 16.11
CA ILE A 176 -12.27 5.11 14.67
C ILE A 176 -13.54 4.74 13.90
N ASN A 177 -13.97 5.60 13.00
CA ASN A 177 -15.06 5.32 12.07
C ASN A 177 -14.51 4.64 10.82
N THR A 178 -15.25 3.67 10.30
CA THR A 178 -14.83 2.89 9.12
C THR A 178 -15.47 3.35 7.82
N TYR A 179 -16.48 4.24 7.88
CA TYR A 179 -17.14 4.87 6.72
C TYR A 179 -17.82 3.87 5.77
N ASP A 180 -18.14 2.66 6.24
CA ASP A 180 -18.64 1.55 5.42
C ASP A 180 -17.71 1.21 4.23
N ASP A 181 -16.43 1.55 4.35
CA ASP A 181 -15.37 1.22 3.40
C ASP A 181 -14.65 -0.07 3.84
N HIS A 182 -14.33 -0.94 2.89
CA HIS A 182 -13.70 -2.25 3.15
C HIS A 182 -12.18 -2.19 3.35
#